data_4c971ab961b46a8c239368c30e5e6f33
#
_entry.id   4c971ab961b46a8c239368c30e5e6f33
#
_cell.length_a   1.000
_cell.length_b   1.000
_cell.length_c   1.000
_cell.angle_alpha   90.00
_cell.angle_beta   90.00
_cell.angle_gamma   90.00
#
_symmetry.space_group_name_H-M   'P 1'
#
loop_
_entity.id
_entity.type
_entity.pdbx_description
1 polymer ?
#
loop_
_entity_poly.entity_id
_entity_poly.type
_entity_poly.pdbx_seq_one_letter_code
_entity_poly.pdbx_strand_id
1 'polypeptide(L)'
;MKVLFICTGNTCRSPMAEAILKFKSDEHSVQSAGIYAAQGVPLSEGTKEVLTEVGIICNHTSQPLTQSLTDWADLILTMTHDHKQLINQKFLNVKHKLFTLKEYNKKKEARAITKYQQALEKLIAKKQLFQEPKEKFKTNLDREIALTKFVEAELLELEEAQNLLNYENIQDPFGQSKAIYSATYDDITFEIDQLIKKEEDNNESNNNG
;
A
#
# COMPACT_ATOMS: atom_id res chain seq x y z
N MET A 1 8.81 19.01 4.69
CA MET A 1 7.95 17.99 5.34
C MET A 1 8.73 16.70 5.59
N LYS A 2 8.43 15.95 6.67
CA LYS A 2 9.06 14.65 6.99
C LYS A 2 8.21 13.50 6.45
N VAL A 3 8.69 12.78 5.43
CA VAL A 3 7.98 11.70 4.76
C VAL A 3 8.60 10.35 5.11
N LEU A 4 7.77 9.38 5.52
CA LEU A 4 8.17 8.01 5.82
C LEU A 4 7.50 7.04 4.86
N PHE A 5 8.28 6.38 4.01
CA PHE A 5 7.79 5.32 3.12
C PHE A 5 7.89 3.95 3.77
N ILE A 6 6.84 3.12 3.65
CA ILE A 6 6.79 1.81 4.30
C ILE A 6 6.36 0.72 3.33
N CYS A 7 7.12 -0.39 3.33
CA CYS A 7 6.76 -1.64 2.67
C CYS A 7 6.97 -2.85 3.60
N THR A 8 7.04 -4.06 3.08
CA THR A 8 7.25 -5.28 3.88
C THR A 8 8.66 -5.35 4.46
N GLY A 9 9.67 -5.47 3.59
CA GLY A 9 11.06 -5.79 3.97
C GLY A 9 12.04 -4.63 3.89
N ASN A 10 11.64 -3.44 3.42
CA ASN A 10 12.48 -2.26 3.24
C ASN A 10 13.73 -2.51 2.36
N THR A 11 13.60 -3.37 1.35
CA THR A 11 14.68 -3.68 0.40
C THR A 11 14.34 -3.35 -1.05
N CYS A 12 13.05 -3.11 -1.38
CA CYS A 12 12.61 -2.83 -2.74
C CYS A 12 11.82 -1.51 -2.82
N ARG A 13 10.50 -1.56 -2.62
CA ARG A 13 9.56 -0.44 -2.90
C ARG A 13 9.82 0.81 -2.06
N SER A 14 9.87 0.70 -0.74
CA SER A 14 10.01 1.86 0.13
C SER A 14 11.38 2.55 0.02
N PRO A 15 12.53 1.84 -0.11
CA PRO A 15 13.80 2.51 -0.36
C PRO A 15 13.90 3.09 -1.78
N MET A 16 13.22 2.48 -2.77
CA MET A 16 13.10 3.05 -4.11
C MET A 16 12.36 4.40 -4.06
N ALA A 17 11.23 4.47 -3.36
CA ALA A 17 10.48 5.70 -3.17
C ALA A 17 11.27 6.78 -2.41
N GLU A 18 12.01 6.38 -1.36
CA GLU A 18 12.90 7.27 -0.62
C GLU A 18 13.97 7.87 -1.53
N ALA A 19 14.63 7.03 -2.33
CA ALA A 19 15.69 7.46 -3.24
C ALA A 19 15.17 8.41 -4.32
N ILE A 20 14.01 8.11 -4.91
CA ILE A 20 13.39 8.95 -5.94
C ILE A 20 13.00 10.31 -5.37
N LEU A 21 12.32 10.36 -4.21
CA LEU A 21 11.90 11.64 -3.63
C LEU A 21 13.11 12.50 -3.23
N LYS A 22 14.15 11.92 -2.64
CA LYS A 22 15.41 12.62 -2.34
C LYS A 22 16.13 13.14 -3.58
N PHE A 23 16.05 12.41 -4.70
CA PHE A 23 16.65 12.83 -5.96
C PHE A 23 15.90 13.98 -6.63
N LYS A 24 14.57 14.03 -6.47
CA LYS A 24 13.71 15.02 -7.13
C LYS A 24 13.47 16.29 -6.31
N SER A 25 13.62 16.25 -4.99
CA SER A 25 13.29 17.37 -4.10
C SER A 25 14.13 17.39 -2.84
N ASP A 26 14.77 18.54 -2.60
CA ASP A 26 15.54 18.82 -1.36
C ASP A 26 14.64 19.36 -0.21
N GLU A 27 13.37 19.64 -0.47
CA GLU A 27 12.44 20.23 0.50
C GLU A 27 11.90 19.22 1.53
N HIS A 28 12.14 17.93 1.29
CA HIS A 28 11.63 16.86 2.11
C HIS A 28 12.74 16.14 2.89
N SER A 29 12.49 15.92 4.19
CA SER A 29 13.27 14.95 4.97
C SER A 29 12.64 13.58 4.79
N VAL A 30 13.34 12.64 4.15
CA VAL A 30 12.76 11.36 3.72
C VAL A 30 13.46 10.20 4.39
N GLN A 31 12.68 9.26 4.93
CA GLN A 31 13.14 7.96 5.43
C GLN A 31 12.25 6.84 4.91
N SER A 32 12.73 5.61 4.99
CA SER A 32 11.90 4.42 4.73
C SER A 32 12.13 3.34 5.77
N ALA A 33 11.14 2.48 5.97
CA ALA A 33 11.19 1.35 6.89
C ALA A 33 10.35 0.17 6.39
N GLY A 34 10.50 -0.99 7.03
CA GLY A 34 9.68 -2.17 6.72
C GLY A 34 8.95 -2.71 7.94
N ILE A 35 7.71 -3.20 7.73
CA ILE A 35 6.88 -3.76 8.80
C ILE A 35 7.55 -5.01 9.37
N TYR A 36 8.19 -5.80 8.50
CA TYR A 36 8.88 -7.05 8.82
C TYR A 36 10.35 -7.03 8.37
N ALA A 37 10.95 -5.83 8.28
CA ALA A 37 12.36 -5.71 7.89
C ALA A 37 13.28 -6.25 8.99
N ALA A 38 14.30 -7.00 8.56
CA ALA A 38 15.49 -7.20 9.38
C ALA A 38 16.40 -5.98 9.28
N GLN A 39 17.15 -5.68 10.34
CA GLN A 39 18.08 -4.55 10.35
C GLN A 39 19.29 -4.83 9.46
N GLY A 40 19.66 -3.88 8.61
CA GLY A 40 20.96 -3.89 7.90
C GLY A 40 21.00 -4.73 6.61
N VAL A 41 19.86 -5.20 6.10
CA VAL A 41 19.81 -5.93 4.82
C VAL A 41 20.00 -4.93 3.66
N PRO A 42 20.88 -5.19 2.68
CA PRO A 42 21.08 -4.30 1.54
C PRO A 42 19.84 -4.25 0.63
N LEU A 43 19.83 -3.26 -0.28
CA LEU A 43 18.84 -3.21 -1.37
C LEU A 43 18.81 -4.55 -2.13
N SER A 44 17.64 -4.94 -2.59
CA SER A 44 17.53 -6.02 -3.58
C SER A 44 18.27 -5.63 -4.86
N GLU A 45 18.91 -6.63 -5.52
CA GLU A 45 19.70 -6.39 -6.73
C GLU A 45 18.87 -5.67 -7.81
N GLY A 46 17.61 -6.08 -8.03
CA GLY A 46 16.75 -5.43 -9.02
C GLY A 46 16.46 -3.95 -8.68
N THR A 47 16.30 -3.61 -7.40
CA THR A 47 16.14 -2.19 -6.99
C THR A 47 17.41 -1.40 -7.26
N LYS A 48 18.56 -1.96 -6.89
CA LYS A 48 19.87 -1.34 -7.12
C LYS A 48 20.14 -1.11 -8.60
N GLU A 49 19.87 -2.13 -9.43
CA GLU A 49 20.06 -2.07 -10.87
C GLU A 49 19.20 -0.97 -11.51
N VAL A 50 17.89 -0.94 -11.24
CA VAL A 50 16.97 0.06 -11.82
C VAL A 50 17.34 1.48 -11.39
N LEU A 51 17.65 1.72 -10.10
CA LEU A 51 18.06 3.03 -9.63
C LEU A 51 19.39 3.48 -10.27
N THR A 52 20.35 2.57 -10.43
CA THR A 52 21.65 2.88 -11.07
C THR A 52 21.47 3.26 -12.54
N GLU A 53 20.60 2.58 -13.28
CA GLU A 53 20.31 2.86 -14.69
C GLU A 53 19.76 4.27 -14.93
N VAL A 54 19.01 4.79 -13.97
CA VAL A 54 18.46 6.16 -14.03
C VAL A 54 19.36 7.18 -13.33
N GLY A 55 20.59 6.79 -12.93
CA GLY A 55 21.57 7.69 -12.33
C GLY A 55 21.34 7.98 -10.84
N ILE A 56 20.47 7.26 -10.15
CA ILE A 56 20.23 7.42 -8.72
C ILE A 56 21.15 6.49 -7.94
N ILE A 57 22.14 7.06 -7.24
CA ILE A 57 23.03 6.31 -6.35
C ILE A 57 22.34 6.21 -4.97
N CYS A 58 22.00 5.00 -4.56
CA CYS A 58 21.32 4.74 -3.30
C CYS A 58 22.14 3.80 -2.40
N ASN A 59 22.71 4.37 -1.33
CA ASN A 59 23.37 3.62 -0.26
C ASN A 59 22.33 3.40 0.88
N HIS A 60 21.60 2.30 0.79
CA HIS A 60 20.52 1.98 1.73
C HIS A 60 20.75 0.62 2.39
N THR A 61 20.39 0.55 3.67
CA THR A 61 20.21 -0.70 4.40
C THR A 61 18.87 -0.68 5.10
N SER A 62 18.20 -1.81 5.09
CA SER A 62 16.86 -1.93 5.66
C SER A 62 16.83 -1.67 7.17
N GLN A 63 15.72 -1.09 7.62
CA GLN A 63 15.42 -0.89 9.04
C GLN A 63 13.96 -1.28 9.35
N PRO A 64 13.71 -1.89 10.53
CA PRO A 64 12.36 -2.18 10.98
C PRO A 64 11.60 -0.90 11.32
N LEU A 65 10.27 -0.92 11.11
CA LEU A 65 9.40 0.17 11.52
C LEU A 65 9.30 0.22 13.04
N THR A 66 9.52 1.41 13.61
CA THR A 66 9.46 1.68 15.05
C THR A 66 8.47 2.81 15.37
N GLN A 67 8.04 2.91 16.63
CA GLN A 67 7.22 4.05 17.10
C GLN A 67 7.95 5.37 16.89
N SER A 68 9.25 5.44 17.14
CA SER A 68 10.07 6.64 16.93
C SER A 68 10.03 7.13 15.48
N LEU A 69 10.05 6.23 14.49
CA LEU A 69 9.93 6.59 13.08
C LEU A 69 8.52 7.09 12.74
N THR A 70 7.50 6.46 13.29
CA THR A 70 6.12 6.94 13.08
C THR A 70 5.89 8.30 13.73
N ASP A 71 6.48 8.55 14.90
CA ASP A 71 6.36 9.85 15.59
C ASP A 71 7.15 10.96 14.86
N TRP A 72 8.31 10.61 14.29
CA TRP A 72 9.14 11.53 13.50
C TRP A 72 8.44 12.04 12.24
N ALA A 73 7.64 11.21 11.58
CA ALA A 73 7.04 11.53 10.29
C ALA A 73 5.85 12.49 10.41
N ASP A 74 5.77 13.47 9.51
CA ASP A 74 4.58 14.29 9.29
C ASP A 74 3.58 13.56 8.37
N LEU A 75 4.10 12.73 7.43
CA LEU A 75 3.36 11.94 6.47
C LEU A 75 3.93 10.53 6.38
N ILE A 76 3.06 9.51 6.48
CA ILE A 76 3.41 8.09 6.37
C ILE A 76 2.73 7.51 5.13
N LEU A 77 3.54 7.02 4.19
CA LEU A 77 3.09 6.49 2.91
C LEU A 77 3.42 5.01 2.78
N THR A 78 2.41 4.18 2.69
CA THR A 78 2.56 2.73 2.52
C THR A 78 2.43 2.32 1.07
N MET A 79 3.05 1.20 0.70
CA MET A 79 2.99 0.68 -0.67
C MET A 79 1.68 -0.06 -0.97
N THR A 80 0.95 -0.51 0.06
CA THR A 80 -0.31 -1.23 -0.09
C THR A 80 -1.29 -0.92 1.03
N HIS A 81 -2.57 -1.22 0.81
CA HIS A 81 -3.61 -1.13 1.85
C HIS A 81 -3.36 -2.07 3.02
N ASP A 82 -2.84 -3.28 2.77
CA ASP A 82 -2.51 -4.23 3.84
C ASP A 82 -1.44 -3.66 4.77
N HIS A 83 -0.41 -3.02 4.22
CA HIS A 83 0.59 -2.31 5.03
C HIS A 83 -0.07 -1.23 5.89
N LYS A 84 -0.96 -0.42 5.31
CA LYS A 84 -1.69 0.63 6.03
C LYS A 84 -2.52 0.06 7.17
N GLN A 85 -3.27 -1.01 6.92
CA GLN A 85 -4.09 -1.67 7.95
C GLN A 85 -3.25 -2.20 9.11
N LEU A 86 -2.14 -2.90 8.81
CA LEU A 86 -1.22 -3.44 9.83
C LEU A 86 -0.62 -2.33 10.70
N ILE A 87 -0.21 -1.21 10.08
CA ILE A 87 0.34 -0.06 10.81
C ILE A 87 -0.71 0.59 11.69
N ASN A 88 -1.93 0.78 11.17
CA ASN A 88 -3.03 1.36 11.93
C ASN A 88 -3.44 0.53 13.16
N GLN A 89 -3.25 -0.80 13.10
CA GLN A 89 -3.48 -1.69 14.23
C GLN A 89 -2.33 -1.69 15.24
N LYS A 90 -1.10 -1.54 14.78
CA LYS A 90 0.11 -1.74 15.60
C LYS A 90 0.60 -0.44 16.27
N PHE A 91 0.38 0.71 15.66
CA PHE A 91 0.90 2.00 16.12
C PHE A 91 -0.22 2.95 16.48
N LEU A 92 -0.04 3.67 17.60
CA LEU A 92 -1.02 4.66 18.05
C LEU A 92 -0.83 6.00 17.32
N ASN A 93 -1.92 6.76 17.21
CA ASN A 93 -1.91 8.14 16.71
C ASN A 93 -1.35 8.35 15.29
N VAL A 94 -1.36 7.32 14.43
CA VAL A 94 -0.85 7.43 13.04
C VAL A 94 -1.95 7.69 12.01
N LYS A 95 -3.22 7.44 12.34
CA LYS A 95 -4.34 7.40 11.38
C LYS A 95 -4.51 8.69 10.58
N HIS A 96 -4.27 9.85 11.18
CA HIS A 96 -4.45 11.16 10.54
C HIS A 96 -3.37 11.49 9.49
N LYS A 97 -2.22 10.80 9.53
CA LYS A 97 -1.06 11.00 8.63
C LYS A 97 -0.66 9.74 7.86
N LEU A 98 -1.47 8.68 7.90
CA LEU A 98 -1.20 7.39 7.33
C LEU A 98 -2.07 7.14 6.09
N PHE A 99 -1.43 7.05 4.92
CA PHE A 99 -2.07 6.82 3.62
C PHE A 99 -1.30 5.76 2.84
N THR A 100 -1.89 5.18 1.79
CA THR A 100 -1.07 4.55 0.75
C THR A 100 -0.49 5.65 -0.14
N LEU A 101 0.61 5.38 -0.86
CA LEU A 101 1.24 6.35 -1.75
C LEU A 101 0.25 6.84 -2.82
N LYS A 102 -0.51 5.92 -3.42
CA LYS A 102 -1.54 6.25 -4.41
C LYS A 102 -2.75 6.96 -3.80
N GLU A 103 -3.19 6.57 -2.60
CA GLU A 103 -4.29 7.21 -1.87
C GLU A 103 -3.99 8.67 -1.56
N TYR A 104 -2.79 9.00 -1.16
CA TYR A 104 -2.42 10.37 -0.84
C TYR A 104 -2.60 11.32 -2.03
N ASN A 105 -2.33 10.86 -3.23
CA ASN A 105 -2.39 11.66 -4.46
C ASN A 105 -3.79 11.78 -5.05
N LYS A 106 -4.69 10.82 -4.77
CA LYS A 106 -6.00 10.76 -5.41
C LYS A 106 -7.14 11.09 -4.44
N LYS A 107 -7.95 12.11 -4.74
CA LYS A 107 -9.21 12.40 -4.02
C LYS A 107 -10.33 11.35 -4.26
N LYS A 108 -10.11 10.35 -5.13
CA LYS A 108 -11.17 9.40 -5.58
C LYS A 108 -11.31 8.12 -4.73
N GLU A 109 -10.45 7.92 -3.79
CA GLU A 109 -10.22 6.65 -3.11
C GLU A 109 -11.23 6.28 -2.03
N ALA A 110 -11.81 7.25 -1.35
CA ALA A 110 -12.89 7.00 -0.41
C ALA A 110 -14.00 6.13 -1.03
N ARG A 111 -14.20 6.20 -2.36
CA ARG A 111 -15.18 5.39 -3.08
C ARG A 111 -14.79 3.91 -3.22
N ALA A 112 -13.51 3.60 -3.46
CA ALA A 112 -13.04 2.21 -3.61
C ALA A 112 -13.09 1.49 -2.26
N ILE A 113 -12.62 2.14 -1.19
CA ILE A 113 -12.69 1.62 0.18
C ILE A 113 -14.15 1.42 0.60
N THR A 114 -15.03 2.42 0.35
CA THR A 114 -16.45 2.31 0.66
C THR A 114 -17.10 1.16 -0.10
N LYS A 115 -16.79 0.98 -1.39
CA LYS A 115 -17.29 -0.15 -2.18
C LYS A 115 -16.86 -1.49 -1.60
N TYR A 116 -15.59 -1.62 -1.23
CA TYR A 116 -15.08 -2.86 -0.62
C TYR A 116 -15.77 -3.17 0.71
N GLN A 117 -15.91 -2.16 1.58
CA GLN A 117 -16.61 -2.32 2.86
C GLN A 117 -18.07 -2.73 2.66
N GLN A 118 -18.78 -2.08 1.74
CA GLN A 118 -20.16 -2.41 1.41
C GLN A 118 -20.30 -3.82 0.84
N ALA A 119 -19.41 -4.24 -0.06
CA ALA A 119 -19.39 -5.59 -0.61
C ALA A 119 -19.13 -6.64 0.47
N LEU A 120 -18.20 -6.37 1.40
CA LEU A 120 -17.92 -7.25 2.52
C LEU A 120 -19.11 -7.38 3.48
N GLU A 121 -19.76 -6.27 3.83
CA GLU A 121 -20.98 -6.27 4.67
C GLU A 121 -22.11 -7.06 4.02
N LYS A 122 -22.34 -6.89 2.70
CA LYS A 122 -23.33 -7.68 1.95
C LYS A 122 -23.03 -9.17 2.00
N LEU A 123 -21.76 -9.56 1.78
CA LEU A 123 -21.33 -10.95 1.82
C LEU A 123 -21.57 -11.56 3.22
N ILE A 124 -21.20 -10.84 4.28
CA ILE A 124 -21.42 -11.29 5.67
C ILE A 124 -22.91 -11.45 5.95
N ALA A 125 -23.73 -10.47 5.61
CA ALA A 125 -25.18 -10.52 5.80
C ALA A 125 -25.81 -11.69 5.03
N LYS A 126 -25.37 -11.90 3.77
CA LYS A 126 -25.87 -13.01 2.95
C LYS A 126 -25.48 -14.38 3.51
N LYS A 127 -24.24 -14.55 3.99
CA LYS A 127 -23.80 -15.78 4.66
C LYS A 127 -24.64 -16.12 5.89
N GLN A 128 -25.07 -15.12 6.66
CA GLN A 128 -25.93 -15.33 7.84
C GLN A 128 -27.33 -15.82 7.45
N LEU A 129 -27.81 -15.55 6.24
CA LEU A 129 -29.10 -16.04 5.74
C LEU A 129 -29.03 -17.49 5.25
N PHE A 130 -27.87 -18.11 5.17
CA PHE A 130 -27.71 -19.50 4.77
C PHE A 130 -28.12 -20.43 5.92
N GLN A 131 -29.41 -20.77 6.01
CA GLN A 131 -30.01 -21.57 7.09
C GLN A 131 -30.23 -23.04 6.71
N GLU A 132 -29.49 -23.56 5.73
CA GLU A 132 -29.61 -24.95 5.33
C GLU A 132 -29.10 -25.90 6.44
N PRO A 133 -29.91 -26.86 6.91
CA PRO A 133 -29.55 -27.80 7.96
C PRO A 133 -28.38 -28.69 7.49
N LYS A 134 -27.44 -28.99 8.42
CA LYS A 134 -26.25 -29.78 8.10
C LYS A 134 -26.57 -31.17 7.55
N GLU A 135 -27.67 -31.76 8.00
CA GLU A 135 -28.15 -33.11 7.64
C GLU A 135 -28.55 -33.21 6.17
N LYS A 136 -28.81 -32.08 5.50
CA LYS A 136 -29.11 -32.01 4.07
C LYS A 136 -27.90 -32.35 3.18
N PHE A 137 -26.72 -32.28 3.72
CA PHE A 137 -25.48 -32.46 3.00
C PHE A 137 -24.78 -33.77 3.38
N LYS A 138 -24.26 -34.49 2.37
CA LYS A 138 -23.54 -35.74 2.61
C LYS A 138 -22.17 -35.52 3.23
N THR A 139 -21.54 -34.42 2.92
CA THR A 139 -20.21 -34.03 3.44
C THR A 139 -20.17 -32.55 3.79
N ASN A 140 -19.16 -32.15 4.57
CA ASN A 140 -18.88 -30.73 4.83
C ASN A 140 -18.54 -29.98 3.53
N LEU A 141 -17.87 -30.64 2.59
CA LEU A 141 -17.53 -30.07 1.28
C LEU A 141 -18.79 -29.74 0.46
N ASP A 142 -19.80 -30.64 0.45
CA ASP A 142 -21.07 -30.38 -0.25
C ASP A 142 -21.76 -29.11 0.31
N ARG A 143 -21.69 -28.92 1.64
CA ARG A 143 -22.24 -27.74 2.30
C ARG A 143 -21.47 -26.48 1.94
N GLU A 144 -20.14 -26.53 1.88
CA GLU A 144 -19.30 -25.41 1.47
C GLU A 144 -19.56 -25.02 0.01
N ILE A 145 -19.70 -25.99 -0.88
CA ILE A 145 -20.06 -25.77 -2.29
C ILE A 145 -21.43 -25.08 -2.38
N ALA A 146 -22.41 -25.56 -1.62
CA ALA A 146 -23.76 -24.95 -1.61
C ALA A 146 -23.74 -23.52 -1.05
N LEU A 147 -22.97 -23.27 0.00
CA LEU A 147 -22.78 -21.91 0.56
C LEU A 147 -22.10 -21.00 -0.46
N THR A 148 -21.03 -21.45 -1.08
CA THR A 148 -20.29 -20.66 -2.10
C THR A 148 -21.23 -20.28 -3.25
N LYS A 149 -22.03 -21.23 -3.75
CA LYS A 149 -23.02 -20.95 -4.79
C LYS A 149 -24.14 -20.00 -4.34
N PHE A 150 -24.55 -20.08 -3.06
CA PHE A 150 -25.56 -19.19 -2.50
C PHE A 150 -25.08 -17.73 -2.40
N VAL A 151 -23.78 -17.49 -2.19
CA VAL A 151 -23.17 -16.16 -2.06
C VAL A 151 -22.30 -15.77 -3.26
N GLU A 152 -22.46 -16.44 -4.40
CA GLU A 152 -21.60 -16.26 -5.58
C GLU A 152 -21.61 -14.82 -6.11
N ALA A 153 -22.77 -14.19 -6.14
CA ALA A 153 -22.90 -12.80 -6.60
C ALA A 153 -22.17 -11.82 -5.67
N GLU A 154 -22.27 -12.01 -4.35
CA GLU A 154 -21.60 -11.20 -3.34
C GLU A 154 -20.07 -11.44 -3.34
N LEU A 155 -19.63 -12.65 -3.67
CA LEU A 155 -18.18 -12.94 -3.86
C LEU A 155 -17.64 -12.24 -5.09
N LEU A 156 -18.34 -12.22 -6.21
CA LEU A 156 -17.95 -11.49 -7.41
C LEU A 156 -17.91 -9.98 -7.15
N GLU A 157 -18.92 -9.42 -6.47
CA GLU A 157 -18.91 -7.98 -6.11
C GLU A 157 -17.73 -7.63 -5.20
N LEU A 158 -17.38 -8.50 -4.25
CA LEU A 158 -16.24 -8.33 -3.37
C LEU A 158 -14.91 -8.41 -4.14
N GLU A 159 -14.78 -9.36 -5.07
CA GLU A 159 -13.59 -9.50 -5.92
C GLU A 159 -13.39 -8.28 -6.83
N GLU A 160 -14.45 -7.76 -7.45
CA GLU A 160 -14.39 -6.53 -8.23
C GLU A 160 -13.97 -5.33 -7.37
N ALA A 161 -14.53 -5.20 -6.17
CA ALA A 161 -14.17 -4.14 -5.24
C ALA A 161 -12.72 -4.28 -4.73
N GLN A 162 -12.25 -5.51 -4.50
CA GLN A 162 -10.88 -5.81 -4.13
C GLN A 162 -9.90 -5.51 -5.26
N ASN A 163 -10.28 -5.80 -6.51
CA ASN A 163 -9.47 -5.44 -7.68
C ASN A 163 -9.31 -3.91 -7.83
N LEU A 164 -10.35 -3.13 -7.52
CA LEU A 164 -10.24 -1.67 -7.46
C LEU A 164 -9.24 -1.21 -6.38
N LEU A 165 -9.20 -1.85 -5.22
CA LEU A 165 -8.22 -1.59 -4.16
C LEU A 165 -6.81 -2.05 -4.57
N ASN A 166 -6.67 -3.20 -5.23
CA ASN A 166 -5.39 -3.72 -5.70
C ASN A 166 -4.77 -2.85 -6.78
N TYR A 167 -5.59 -2.21 -7.62
CA TYR A 167 -5.12 -1.22 -8.61
C TYR A 167 -4.46 0.01 -7.96
N GLU A 168 -4.75 0.25 -6.70
CA GLU A 168 -4.21 1.33 -5.88
C GLU A 168 -2.94 0.94 -5.10
N ASN A 169 -2.50 -0.32 -5.20
CA ASN A 169 -1.28 -0.81 -4.58
C ASN A 169 -0.09 -0.67 -5.53
N ILE A 170 1.08 -0.39 -4.96
CA ILE A 170 2.36 -0.53 -5.67
C ILE A 170 2.71 -2.02 -5.72
N GLN A 171 2.87 -2.56 -6.93
CA GLN A 171 3.20 -3.97 -7.15
C GLN A 171 4.50 -4.36 -6.43
N ASP A 172 4.55 -5.57 -5.88
CA ASP A 172 5.78 -6.09 -5.25
C ASP A 172 6.71 -6.70 -6.30
N PRO A 173 7.90 -6.12 -6.55
CA PRO A 173 8.84 -6.64 -7.51
C PRO A 173 9.77 -7.72 -6.93
N PHE A 174 9.73 -8.00 -5.61
CA PHE A 174 10.67 -8.90 -4.96
C PHE A 174 10.64 -10.31 -5.58
N GLY A 175 11.81 -10.80 -6.01
CA GLY A 175 11.96 -12.09 -6.67
C GLY A 175 11.42 -12.16 -8.11
N GLN A 176 11.00 -11.02 -8.67
CA GLN A 176 10.48 -10.93 -10.04
C GLN A 176 11.57 -10.53 -11.04
N SER A 177 11.18 -10.46 -12.32
CA SER A 177 12.08 -10.04 -13.40
C SER A 177 12.43 -8.55 -13.31
N LYS A 178 13.54 -8.16 -13.97
CA LYS A 178 13.92 -6.76 -14.12
C LYS A 178 12.79 -5.87 -14.68
N ALA A 179 12.03 -6.39 -15.66
CA ALA A 179 10.90 -5.67 -16.24
C ALA A 179 9.85 -5.26 -15.18
N ILE A 180 9.60 -6.11 -14.18
CA ILE A 180 8.69 -5.80 -13.07
C ILE A 180 9.29 -4.76 -12.13
N TYR A 181 10.61 -4.81 -11.87
CA TYR A 181 11.29 -3.75 -11.10
C TYR A 181 11.22 -2.40 -11.82
N SER A 182 11.43 -2.38 -13.14
CA SER A 182 11.32 -1.14 -13.94
C SER A 182 9.89 -0.60 -13.92
N ALA A 183 8.88 -1.45 -14.12
CA ALA A 183 7.48 -1.03 -14.05
C ALA A 183 7.10 -0.50 -12.65
N THR A 184 7.64 -1.11 -11.57
CA THR A 184 7.45 -0.63 -10.20
C THR A 184 8.13 0.73 -9.98
N TYR A 185 9.31 0.93 -10.55
CA TYR A 185 10.02 2.21 -10.53
C TYR A 185 9.21 3.32 -11.23
N ASP A 186 8.67 3.03 -12.41
CA ASP A 186 7.85 3.99 -13.17
C ASP A 186 6.58 4.35 -12.40
N ASP A 187 5.90 3.38 -11.80
CA ASP A 187 4.70 3.58 -10.99
C ASP A 187 4.99 4.46 -9.75
N ILE A 188 6.06 4.14 -9.00
CA ILE A 188 6.49 4.93 -7.84
C ILE A 188 6.91 6.34 -8.26
N THR A 189 7.64 6.48 -9.37
CA THR A 189 8.09 7.78 -9.88
C THR A 189 6.91 8.67 -10.22
N PHE A 190 5.92 8.12 -10.94
CA PHE A 190 4.69 8.85 -11.26
C PHE A 190 3.97 9.34 -10.00
N GLU A 191 3.81 8.49 -9.00
CA GLU A 191 3.13 8.87 -7.76
C GLU A 191 3.93 9.90 -6.94
N ILE A 192 5.27 9.85 -6.97
CA ILE A 192 6.11 10.87 -6.32
C ILE A 192 5.99 12.21 -7.03
N ASP A 193 5.90 12.24 -8.36
CA ASP A 193 5.69 13.48 -9.10
C ASP A 193 4.33 14.11 -8.75
N GLN A 194 3.28 13.30 -8.58
CA GLN A 194 1.98 13.79 -8.11
C GLN A 194 2.04 14.34 -6.66
N LEU A 195 2.82 13.69 -5.79
CA LEU A 195 3.03 14.14 -4.41
C LEU A 195 3.70 15.53 -4.39
N ILE A 196 4.81 15.71 -5.11
CA ILE A 196 5.54 16.97 -5.18
C ILE A 196 4.62 18.08 -5.67
N LYS A 197 3.94 17.87 -6.80
CA LYS A 197 3.00 18.84 -7.37
C LYS A 197 1.90 19.24 -6.38
N LYS A 198 1.33 18.28 -5.68
CA LYS A 198 0.29 18.54 -4.67
C LYS A 198 0.78 19.40 -3.53
N GLU A 199 2.02 19.19 -3.07
CA GLU A 199 2.60 19.98 -1.99
C GLU A 199 2.95 21.41 -2.46
N GLU A 200 3.38 21.58 -3.70
CA GLU A 200 3.58 22.89 -4.31
C GLU A 200 2.26 23.68 -4.38
N ASP A 201 1.19 23.08 -4.90
CA ASP A 201 -0.15 23.69 -4.97
C ASP A 201 -0.69 24.10 -3.58
N ASN A 202 -0.43 23.29 -2.54
CA ASN A 202 -0.83 23.57 -1.17
C ASN A 202 -0.03 24.77 -0.57
N ASN A 203 1.27 24.85 -0.86
CA ASN A 203 2.12 25.94 -0.38
C ASN A 203 1.75 27.29 -1.03
N GLU A 204 1.44 27.32 -2.32
CA GLU A 204 0.97 28.50 -3.02
C GLU A 204 -0.38 29.00 -2.48
N SER A 205 -1.29 28.08 -2.15
CA SER A 205 -2.60 28.42 -1.60
C SER A 205 -2.52 29.04 -0.20
N ASN A 206 -1.54 28.63 0.62
CA ASN A 206 -1.32 29.14 1.96
C ASN A 206 -0.58 30.49 1.99
N ASN A 207 0.16 30.85 0.93
CA ASN A 207 0.88 32.13 0.84
C ASN A 207 0.01 33.27 0.27
N ASN A 208 -1.15 32.95 -0.30
CA ASN A 208 -2.07 33.93 -0.93
C ASN A 208 -3.32 34.22 -0.08
N GLY A 209 -3.40 33.73 1.16
CA GLY A 209 -4.50 33.96 2.12
C GLY A 209 -4.01 34.71 3.34
#